data_db3c5a2ef2cac3eecb45533a2a3d5277
#
_entry.id   db3c5a2ef2cac3eecb45533a2a3d5277
#
_cell.length_a   1.000
_cell.length_b   1.000
_cell.length_c   1.000
_cell.angle_alpha   90.00
_cell.angle_beta   90.00
_cell.angle_gamma   90.00
#
_symmetry.space_group_name_H-M   'P 1'
#
loop_
_entity.id
_entity.type
_entity.pdbx_description
1 polymer ?
#
loop_
_entity_poly.entity_id
_entity_poly.type
_entity_poly.pdbx_seq_one_letter_code
_entity_poly.pdbx_strand_id
1 'polypeptide(L)'
;MKAIETKYLGPTKYHGSRIKATDNDGNSVTMPYDCELNSYENYRLAAVALAEKMGWKGNLSGGYTKKGMVWVFVRDIYAIV
;
A
#
# COMPACT_ATOMS: atom_id res chain seq x y z
N MET A 1 -12.32 9.09 5.53
CA MET A 1 -11.68 8.42 4.39
C MET A 1 -10.47 7.66 4.86
N LYS A 2 -10.33 6.43 4.43
CA LYS A 2 -9.17 5.61 4.81
C LYS A 2 -7.99 5.93 3.92
N ALA A 3 -6.81 5.96 4.51
CA ALA A 3 -5.57 6.11 3.77
C ALA A 3 -4.65 4.96 4.15
N ILE A 4 -3.97 4.41 3.15
CA ILE A 4 -3.02 3.31 3.36
C ILE A 4 -1.64 3.83 2.99
N GLU A 5 -0.69 3.70 3.90
CA GLU A 5 0.70 4.04 3.61
C GLU A 5 1.44 2.76 3.28
N THR A 6 2.20 2.78 2.19
CA THR A 6 3.05 1.65 1.85
C THR A 6 4.49 2.13 1.85
N LYS A 7 5.39 1.34 2.44
CA LYS A 7 6.78 1.72 2.46
C LYS A 7 7.68 0.51 2.26
N TYR A 8 8.85 0.76 1.74
CA TYR A 8 9.85 -0.24 1.49
C TYR A 8 10.66 -0.49 2.76
N LEU A 9 10.83 -1.76 3.09
CA LEU A 9 11.69 -2.16 4.20
C LEU A 9 12.87 -2.89 3.60
N GLY A 10 14.06 -2.33 3.79
CA GLY A 10 15.27 -2.91 3.24
C GLY A 10 15.59 -4.26 3.84
N PRO A 11 16.50 -4.99 3.20
CA PRO A 11 16.86 -6.30 3.73
C PRO A 11 17.58 -6.19 5.06
N THR A 12 17.34 -7.16 5.92
CA THR A 12 18.00 -7.24 7.21
C THR A 12 18.76 -8.55 7.28
N LYS A 13 19.39 -8.78 8.42
CA LYS A 13 20.12 -10.02 8.64
C LYS A 13 19.20 -11.24 8.55
N TYR A 14 17.93 -11.07 8.90
CA TYR A 14 17.00 -12.18 9.00
C TYR A 14 15.92 -12.19 7.91
N HIS A 15 15.74 -11.08 7.21
CA HIS A 15 14.66 -10.95 6.24
C HIS A 15 15.17 -10.25 4.99
N GLY A 16 14.65 -10.63 3.84
CA GLY A 16 14.90 -9.91 2.61
C GLY A 16 14.09 -8.64 2.54
N SER A 17 14.13 -7.97 1.40
CA SER A 17 13.38 -6.75 1.18
C SER A 17 11.89 -7.03 1.26
N ARG A 18 11.15 -6.11 1.84
CA ARG A 18 9.72 -6.26 2.05
C ARG A 18 9.01 -4.94 1.82
N ILE A 19 7.71 -5.01 1.61
CA ILE A 19 6.84 -3.83 1.56
C ILE A 19 5.84 -3.97 2.69
N LYS A 20 5.60 -2.89 3.42
CA LYS A 20 4.63 -2.88 4.49
C LYS A 20 3.54 -1.87 4.17
N ALA A 21 2.29 -2.30 4.26
CA ALA A 21 1.14 -1.42 4.12
C ALA A 21 0.49 -1.25 5.48
N THR A 22 0.19 -0.02 5.86
CA THR A 22 -0.46 0.27 7.15
C THR A 22 -1.55 1.30 6.95
N ASP A 23 -2.59 1.23 7.79
CA ASP A 23 -3.60 2.27 7.82
C ASP A 23 -3.38 3.12 9.06
N ASN A 24 -4.25 4.10 9.27
CA ASN A 24 -4.10 4.99 10.41
C ASN A 24 -4.67 4.43 11.72
N ASP A 25 -5.22 3.21 11.68
CA ASP A 25 -5.74 2.55 12.87
C ASP A 25 -4.81 1.43 13.37
N GLY A 26 -3.66 1.28 12.74
CA GLY A 26 -2.71 0.28 13.18
C GLY A 26 -2.79 -1.06 12.48
N ASN A 27 -3.71 -1.22 11.53
CA ASN A 27 -3.77 -2.46 10.76
C ASN A 27 -2.64 -2.48 9.73
N SER A 28 -2.06 -3.63 9.49
CA SER A 28 -0.93 -3.70 8.56
C SER A 28 -0.83 -5.06 7.89
N VAL A 29 -0.15 -5.06 6.75
CA VAL A 29 0.24 -6.26 6.03
C VAL A 29 1.67 -6.03 5.58
N THR A 30 2.51 -7.06 5.72
CA THR A 30 3.88 -7.02 5.23
C THR A 30 4.05 -8.16 4.24
N MET A 31 4.65 -7.88 3.11
CA MET A 31 4.83 -8.91 2.09
C MET A 31 6.22 -8.77 1.45
N PRO A 32 6.75 -9.86 0.90
CA PRO A 32 8.07 -9.78 0.26
C PRO A 32 8.06 -8.87 -0.94
N TYR A 33 9.17 -8.20 -1.18
CA TYR A 33 9.34 -7.38 -2.37
C TYR A 33 9.59 -8.31 -3.56
N ASP A 34 8.83 -8.12 -4.63
CA ASP A 34 8.97 -8.93 -5.82
C ASP A 34 9.85 -8.19 -6.82
N CYS A 35 11.05 -8.71 -7.03
CA CYS A 35 12.00 -8.06 -7.92
C CYS A 35 11.60 -8.10 -9.39
N GLU A 36 10.63 -8.93 -9.74
CA GLU A 36 10.16 -9.00 -11.12
C GLU A 36 9.17 -7.89 -11.43
N LEU A 37 8.70 -7.19 -10.41
CA LEU A 37 7.78 -6.08 -10.56
C LEU A 37 8.49 -4.77 -10.24
N ASN A 38 8.01 -3.67 -10.81
CA ASN A 38 8.59 -2.38 -10.47
C ASN A 38 8.11 -1.92 -9.09
N SER A 39 8.66 -0.82 -8.61
CA SER A 39 8.34 -0.32 -7.28
C SER A 39 6.86 0.01 -7.13
N TYR A 40 6.28 0.66 -8.13
CA TYR A 40 4.88 1.03 -8.09
C TYR A 40 3.98 -0.20 -7.91
N GLU A 41 4.26 -1.26 -8.67
CA GLU A 41 3.46 -2.48 -8.58
C GLU A 41 3.60 -3.14 -7.22
N ASN A 42 4.80 -3.13 -6.65
CA ASN A 42 5.01 -3.68 -5.31
C ASN A 42 4.20 -2.92 -4.28
N TYR A 43 4.24 -1.59 -4.32
CA TYR A 43 3.46 -0.77 -3.39
C TYR A 43 1.96 -1.00 -3.58
N ARG A 44 1.53 -1.08 -4.83
CA ARG A 44 0.12 -1.28 -5.12
C ARG A 44 -0.38 -2.61 -4.59
N LEU A 45 0.39 -3.67 -4.80
CA LEU A 45 -0.02 -5.00 -4.31
C LEU A 45 -0.12 -5.04 -2.80
N ALA A 46 0.78 -4.35 -2.10
CA ALA A 46 0.71 -4.29 -0.64
C ALA A 46 -0.55 -3.54 -0.19
N ALA A 47 -0.87 -2.45 -0.84
CA ALA A 47 -2.08 -1.69 -0.51
C ALA A 47 -3.34 -2.52 -0.76
N VAL A 48 -3.37 -3.23 -1.89
CA VAL A 48 -4.51 -4.10 -2.22
C VAL A 48 -4.63 -5.21 -1.19
N ALA A 49 -3.50 -5.79 -0.79
CA ALA A 49 -3.51 -6.88 0.20
C ALA A 49 -4.10 -6.41 1.53
N LEU A 50 -3.75 -5.20 1.97
CA LEU A 50 -4.31 -4.67 3.20
C LEU A 50 -5.81 -4.41 3.03
N ALA A 51 -6.21 -3.83 1.91
CA ALA A 51 -7.62 -3.56 1.66
C ALA A 51 -8.43 -4.86 1.66
N GLU A 52 -7.90 -5.91 1.04
CA GLU A 52 -8.59 -7.20 1.03
C GLU A 52 -8.67 -7.81 2.42
N LYS A 53 -7.60 -7.72 3.18
CA LYS A 53 -7.59 -8.22 4.54
C LYS A 53 -8.67 -7.57 5.39
N MET A 54 -8.88 -6.27 5.20
CA MET A 54 -9.85 -5.51 5.98
C MET A 54 -11.25 -5.52 5.36
N GLY A 55 -11.41 -6.09 4.19
CA GLY A 55 -12.70 -6.12 3.53
C GLY A 55 -13.14 -4.80 2.93
N TRP A 56 -12.20 -3.89 2.72
CA TRP A 56 -12.51 -2.60 2.11
C TRP A 56 -12.62 -2.76 0.61
N LYS A 57 -13.58 -2.07 0.03
CA LYS A 57 -13.82 -2.13 -1.41
C LYS A 57 -13.71 -0.75 -2.01
N GLY A 58 -13.38 -0.71 -3.29
CA GLY A 58 -13.25 0.53 -4.03
C GLY A 58 -11.95 0.59 -4.77
N ASN A 59 -11.77 1.68 -5.50
CA ASN A 59 -10.56 1.90 -6.27
C ASN A 59 -9.57 2.69 -5.46
N LEU A 60 -8.30 2.34 -5.59
CA LEU A 60 -7.22 3.03 -4.89
C LEU A 60 -6.49 3.95 -5.85
N SER A 61 -6.18 5.14 -5.37
CA SER A 61 -5.33 6.07 -6.10
C SER A 61 -4.14 6.39 -5.21
N GLY A 62 -2.94 6.29 -5.77
CA GLY A 62 -1.72 6.45 -4.98
C GLY A 62 -0.88 7.62 -5.41
N GLY A 63 -0.10 8.13 -4.47
CA GLY A 63 0.88 9.17 -4.72
C GLY A 63 2.15 8.87 -3.96
N TYR A 64 3.28 9.31 -4.49
CA TYR A 64 4.57 9.04 -3.86
C TYR A 64 4.80 9.99 -2.69
N THR A 65 5.46 9.45 -1.67
CA THR A 65 5.93 10.25 -0.54
C THR A 65 7.42 9.99 -0.38
N LYS A 66 8.02 10.61 0.61
CA LYS A 66 9.45 10.40 0.86
C LYS A 66 9.77 8.98 1.25
N LYS A 67 8.83 8.27 1.86
CA LYS A 67 9.09 6.93 2.38
C LYS A 67 8.49 5.81 1.54
N GLY A 68 7.65 6.14 0.59
CA GLY A 68 6.97 5.14 -0.21
C GLY A 68 5.80 5.75 -0.94
N MET A 69 4.60 5.20 -0.74
CA MET A 69 3.40 5.72 -1.37
C MET A 69 2.27 5.77 -0.37
N VAL A 70 1.36 6.70 -0.59
CA VAL A 70 0.10 6.78 0.15
C VAL A 70 -1.01 6.48 -0.83
N TRP A 71 -1.98 5.69 -0.41
CA TRP A 71 -3.09 5.26 -1.25
C TRP A 71 -4.39 5.65 -0.56
N VAL A 72 -5.33 6.19 -1.35
CA VAL A 72 -6.65 6.53 -0.83
C VAL A 72 -7.70 5.91 -1.73
N PHE A 73 -8.87 5.65 -1.15
CA PHE A 73 -9.99 5.16 -1.94
C PHE A 73 -10.66 6.33 -2.64
N VAL A 74 -10.93 6.19 -3.92
CA VAL A 74 -11.58 7.22 -4.69
C VAL A 74 -12.92 6.73 -5.16
N ARG A 75 -13.86 7.66 -5.26
CA ARG A 75 -15.18 7.37 -5.82
C ARG A 75 -15.17 7.71 -7.26
N ASP A 76 -16.03 7.03 -7.97
CA ASP A 76 -16.10 7.27 -9.30
C ASP A 76 -16.64 8.56 -9.61
N ILE A 77 -17.43 9.08 -9.01
CA ILE A 77 -18.02 10.15 -9.42
C ILE A 77 -17.73 11.33 -8.88
N TYR A 78 -17.59 11.73 -8.84
CA TYR A 78 -17.28 12.65 -8.56
C TYR A 78 -17.33 13.34 -7.88
N ALA A 79 -16.96 13.06 -7.75
CA ALA A 79 -16.71 13.48 -6.80
C ALA A 79 -16.59 14.90 -6.78
N ILE A 80 -16.82 15.45 -7.18
CA ILE A 80 -16.66 16.55 -7.21
C ILE A 80 -17.21 17.33 -6.75
N VAL A 81 -17.19 17.53 -6.40
CA VAL A 81 -17.58 18.21 -6.07
C VAL A 81 -17.51 18.97 -5.71
#